data_5e62521f4a2c23a8f8116dd4df125542
#
_entry.id   5e62521f4a2c23a8f8116dd4df125542
#
_cell.length_a   1.000
_cell.length_b   1.000
_cell.length_c   1.000
_cell.angle_alpha   90.00
_cell.angle_beta   90.00
_cell.angle_gamma   90.00
#
_symmetry.space_group_name_H-M   'P 1'
#
loop_
_entity.id
_entity.type
_entity.pdbx_description
1 polymer ?
#
loop_
_entity_poly.entity_id
_entity_poly.type
_entity_poly.pdbx_seq_one_letter_code
_entity_poly.pdbx_strand_id
1 'polypeptide(L)'
;MINLIDYYQQKENWLAEEMDGELLLFDTKNLKTVLLNSSSKIVWELLDTDLTVQEIVAKLEDDFPDHAHHIEHDVLNTISQLLDLELVTKYG
;
A
#
# COMPACT_ATOMS: atom_id res chain seq x y z
N MET A 1 -3.83 3.16 -15.29
CA MET A 1 -2.84 2.07 -15.14
C MET A 1 -1.70 2.55 -14.25
N ILE A 2 -1.24 1.69 -13.34
CA ILE A 2 -0.13 2.00 -12.44
C ILE A 2 1.18 1.80 -13.18
N ASN A 3 2.04 2.83 -13.18
CA ASN A 3 3.37 2.76 -13.77
C ASN A 3 4.43 2.61 -12.69
N LEU A 4 5.51 1.89 -13.01
CA LEU A 4 6.58 1.65 -12.03
C LEU A 4 7.29 2.92 -11.57
N ILE A 5 7.23 3.98 -12.36
CA ILE A 5 7.84 5.27 -12.01
C ILE A 5 6.92 6.19 -11.22
N ASP A 6 5.69 5.78 -10.99
CA ASP A 6 4.71 6.59 -10.28
C ASP A 6 4.97 6.60 -8.78
N TYR A 7 4.52 7.70 -8.16
CA TYR A 7 4.46 7.84 -6.70
C TYR A 7 3.01 7.81 -6.25
N TYR A 8 2.76 7.14 -5.14
CA TYR A 8 1.45 7.15 -4.47
C TYR A 8 1.67 7.49 -3.01
N GLN A 9 0.67 8.09 -2.39
CA GLN A 9 0.74 8.42 -0.96
C GLN A 9 -0.59 8.10 -0.31
N GLN A 10 -0.53 7.85 0.99
CA GLN A 10 -1.71 7.65 1.82
C GLN A 10 -2.54 8.93 1.83
N LYS A 11 -3.85 8.80 1.78
CA LYS A 11 -4.75 9.94 2.02
C LYS A 11 -4.77 10.24 3.52
N GLU A 12 -4.88 11.53 3.86
CA GLU A 12 -4.76 11.99 5.25
C GLU A 12 -5.97 11.71 6.13
N ASN A 13 -7.09 11.38 5.52
CA ASN A 13 -8.35 11.22 6.24
C ASN A 13 -8.50 9.87 6.95
N TRP A 14 -7.50 9.01 6.89
CA TRP A 14 -7.56 7.67 7.48
C TRP A 14 -6.74 7.59 8.76
N LEU A 15 -7.38 7.08 9.82
CA LEU A 15 -6.69 6.69 11.04
C LEU A 15 -6.36 5.20 10.96
N ALA A 16 -5.21 4.82 11.48
CA ALA A 16 -4.73 3.44 11.41
C ALA A 16 -4.55 2.85 12.81
N GLU A 17 -5.01 1.61 12.99
CA GLU A 17 -4.82 0.87 14.23
C GLU A 17 -4.34 -0.53 13.89
N GLU A 18 -3.22 -0.93 14.49
CA GLU A 18 -2.64 -2.25 14.26
C GLU A 18 -3.34 -3.30 15.12
N MET A 19 -3.69 -4.43 14.51
CA MET A 19 -4.39 -5.54 15.16
C MET A 19 -3.82 -6.87 14.70
N ASP A 20 -3.00 -7.51 15.52
CA ASP A 20 -2.45 -8.85 15.25
C ASP A 20 -1.79 -8.98 13.87
N GLY A 21 -0.96 -7.98 13.50
CA GLY A 21 -0.26 -7.99 12.22
C GLY A 21 -1.08 -7.47 11.05
N GLU A 22 -2.37 -7.20 11.25
CA GLU A 22 -3.23 -6.55 10.29
C GLU A 22 -3.40 -5.08 10.63
N LEU A 23 -3.95 -4.28 9.72
CA LEU A 23 -4.14 -2.86 9.94
C LEU A 23 -5.58 -2.47 9.69
N LEU A 24 -6.22 -1.93 10.73
CA LEU A 24 -7.56 -1.38 10.62
C LEU A 24 -7.47 0.10 10.25
N LEU A 25 -8.08 0.49 9.14
CA LEU A 25 -8.14 1.88 8.69
C LEU A 25 -9.56 2.39 8.88
N PHE A 26 -9.68 3.57 9.44
CA PHE A 26 -10.96 4.18 9.74
C PHE A 26 -11.00 5.61 9.18
N ASP A 27 -12.02 5.90 8.36
CA ASP A 27 -12.26 7.23 7.81
C ASP A 27 -13.26 7.97 8.68
N THR A 28 -12.78 8.97 9.41
CA THR A 28 -13.60 9.73 10.37
C THR A 28 -14.66 10.58 9.68
N LYS A 29 -14.46 10.97 8.42
CA LYS A 29 -15.43 11.80 7.68
C LYS A 29 -16.60 11.00 7.15
N ASN A 30 -16.31 9.86 6.55
CA ASN A 30 -17.31 9.06 5.86
C ASN A 30 -17.72 7.81 6.65
N LEU A 31 -17.16 7.64 7.83
CA LEU A 31 -17.43 6.50 8.73
C LEU A 31 -17.21 5.15 8.05
N LYS A 32 -16.21 5.09 7.19
CA LYS A 32 -15.82 3.84 6.50
C LYS A 32 -14.70 3.15 7.26
N THR A 33 -14.71 1.83 7.23
CA THR A 33 -13.68 1.02 7.86
C THR A 33 -13.14 0.02 6.85
N VAL A 34 -11.83 -0.11 6.78
CA VAL A 34 -11.15 -1.07 5.90
C VAL A 34 -10.11 -1.83 6.71
N LEU A 35 -10.08 -3.15 6.56
CA LEU A 35 -9.08 -3.98 7.19
C LEU A 35 -8.06 -4.43 6.13
N LEU A 36 -6.79 -4.08 6.33
CA LEU A 36 -5.70 -4.53 5.48
C LEU A 36 -5.03 -5.74 6.12
N ASN A 37 -4.82 -6.80 5.33
CA ASN A 37 -4.05 -7.94 5.78
C ASN A 37 -2.57 -7.55 5.88
N SER A 38 -1.74 -8.46 6.42
CA SER A 38 -0.33 -8.18 6.67
C SER A 38 0.44 -7.76 5.40
N SER A 39 0.12 -8.37 4.25
CA SER A 39 0.79 -8.03 2.98
C SER A 39 0.40 -6.63 2.49
N SER A 40 -0.87 -6.30 2.51
CA SER A 40 -1.36 -4.98 2.11
C SER A 40 -0.91 -3.89 3.07
N LYS A 41 -0.80 -4.21 4.35
CA LYS A 41 -0.27 -3.31 5.37
C LYS A 41 1.16 -2.87 5.04
N ILE A 42 2.01 -3.81 4.62
CA ILE A 42 3.41 -3.50 4.27
C ILE A 42 3.45 -2.50 3.12
N VAL A 43 2.68 -2.73 2.08
CA VAL A 43 2.62 -1.81 0.93
C VAL A 43 2.08 -0.45 1.35
N TRP A 44 1.01 -0.43 2.13
CA TRP A 44 0.41 0.80 2.66
C TRP A 44 1.45 1.65 3.40
N GLU A 45 2.23 1.02 4.29
CA GLU A 45 3.24 1.72 5.08
C GLU A 45 4.39 2.26 4.22
N LEU A 46 4.81 1.49 3.20
CA LEU A 46 5.87 1.93 2.29
C LEU A 46 5.44 3.08 1.39
N LEU A 47 4.15 3.23 1.12
CA LEU A 47 3.64 4.35 0.34
C LEU A 47 3.76 5.70 1.08
N ASP A 48 4.11 5.68 2.34
CA ASP A 48 4.34 6.91 3.13
C ASP A 48 5.82 7.32 3.16
N THR A 49 6.65 6.79 2.28
CA THR A 49 8.11 6.96 2.35
C THR A 49 8.76 7.55 1.10
N ASP A 50 8.01 8.22 0.23
CA ASP A 50 8.53 8.87 -0.98
C ASP A 50 9.27 7.92 -1.94
N LEU A 51 8.80 6.68 -2.03
CA LEU A 51 9.34 5.68 -2.97
C LEU A 51 8.45 5.58 -4.20
N THR A 52 9.07 5.40 -5.37
CA THR A 52 8.31 5.00 -6.57
C THR A 52 7.80 3.57 -6.39
N VAL A 53 6.83 3.19 -7.19
CA VAL A 53 6.34 1.80 -7.20
C VAL A 53 7.49 0.82 -7.42
N GLN A 54 8.39 1.13 -8.37
CA GLN A 54 9.56 0.29 -8.67
C GLN A 54 10.47 0.13 -7.45
N GLU A 55 10.69 1.21 -6.71
CA GLU A 55 11.52 1.17 -5.51
C GLU A 55 10.89 0.34 -4.39
N ILE A 56 9.57 0.42 -4.26
CA ILE A 56 8.84 -0.44 -3.31
C ILE A 56 8.99 -1.91 -3.69
N VAL A 57 8.84 -2.22 -4.98
CA VAL A 57 9.03 -3.59 -5.47
C VAL A 57 10.44 -4.08 -5.17
N ALA A 58 11.45 -3.28 -5.49
CA ALA A 58 12.86 -3.66 -5.24
C ALA A 58 13.15 -3.90 -3.77
N LYS A 59 12.62 -3.04 -2.89
CA LYS A 59 12.78 -3.21 -1.46
C LYS A 59 12.16 -4.51 -0.96
N LEU A 60 10.97 -4.83 -1.42
CA LEU A 60 10.29 -6.05 -0.99
C LEU A 60 10.95 -7.30 -1.57
N GLU A 61 11.48 -7.22 -2.79
CA GLU A 61 12.25 -8.33 -3.36
C GLU A 61 13.50 -8.61 -2.54
N ASP A 62 14.16 -7.58 -2.05
CA ASP A 62 15.32 -7.72 -1.15
C ASP A 62 14.93 -8.33 0.20
N ASP A 63 13.80 -7.89 0.76
CA ASP A 63 13.34 -8.34 2.07
C ASP A 63 12.78 -9.77 2.03
N PHE A 64 12.20 -10.16 0.89
CA PHE A 64 11.54 -11.46 0.71
C PHE A 64 12.02 -12.16 -0.57
N PRO A 65 13.30 -12.55 -0.63
CA PRO A 65 13.88 -13.09 -1.88
C PRO A 65 13.22 -14.39 -2.35
N ASP A 66 12.64 -15.16 -1.45
CA ASP A 66 11.95 -16.41 -1.81
C ASP A 66 10.66 -16.16 -2.59
N HIS A 67 10.13 -14.94 -2.56
CA HIS A 67 8.89 -14.55 -3.22
C HIS A 67 9.12 -13.53 -4.33
N ALA A 68 10.38 -13.23 -4.68
CA ALA A 68 10.72 -12.13 -5.59
C ALA A 68 9.95 -12.17 -6.91
N HIS A 69 9.71 -13.34 -7.47
CA HIS A 69 9.04 -13.49 -8.77
C HIS A 69 7.54 -13.16 -8.75
N HIS A 70 6.95 -13.01 -7.55
CA HIS A 70 5.54 -12.62 -7.39
C HIS A 70 5.36 -11.16 -6.98
N ILE A 71 6.41 -10.55 -6.43
CA ILE A 71 6.28 -9.30 -5.67
C ILE A 71 5.79 -8.15 -6.55
N GLU A 72 6.33 -7.98 -7.75
CA GLU A 72 5.87 -6.89 -8.62
C GLU A 72 4.37 -6.99 -8.88
N HIS A 73 3.90 -8.17 -9.24
CA HIS A 73 2.48 -8.40 -9.50
C HIS A 73 1.64 -8.11 -8.25
N ASP A 74 2.08 -8.59 -7.10
CA ASP A 74 1.36 -8.41 -5.85
C ASP A 74 1.31 -6.95 -5.42
N VAL A 75 2.41 -6.20 -5.59
CA VAL A 75 2.44 -4.77 -5.27
C VAL A 75 1.50 -3.99 -6.17
N LEU A 76 1.56 -4.23 -7.48
CA LEU A 76 0.67 -3.55 -8.43
C LEU A 76 -0.79 -3.85 -8.13
N ASN A 77 -1.11 -5.09 -7.85
CA ASN A 77 -2.47 -5.50 -7.51
C ASN A 77 -2.95 -4.83 -6.21
N THR A 78 -2.08 -4.79 -5.19
CA THR A 78 -2.39 -4.15 -3.92
C THR A 78 -2.64 -2.65 -4.09
N ILE A 79 -1.77 -1.94 -4.81
CA ILE A 79 -1.95 -0.51 -5.04
C ILE A 79 -3.26 -0.25 -5.79
N SER A 80 -3.58 -1.09 -6.77
CA SER A 80 -4.86 -0.98 -7.49
C SER A 80 -6.05 -1.10 -6.55
N GLN A 81 -6.01 -2.04 -5.61
CA GLN A 81 -7.06 -2.21 -4.61
C GLN A 81 -7.14 -1.00 -3.67
N LEU A 82 -5.99 -0.47 -3.24
CA LEU A 82 -5.96 0.71 -2.36
C LEU A 82 -6.53 1.94 -3.08
N LEU A 83 -6.29 2.08 -4.38
CA LEU A 83 -6.89 3.15 -5.18
C LEU A 83 -8.41 2.99 -5.27
N ASP A 84 -8.88 1.79 -5.51
CA ASP A 84 -10.33 1.51 -5.62
C ASP A 84 -11.05 1.80 -4.29
N LEU A 85 -10.38 1.58 -3.17
CA LEU A 85 -10.92 1.87 -1.84
C LEU A 85 -10.72 3.32 -1.42
N GLU A 86 -10.12 4.13 -2.28
CA GLU A 86 -9.83 5.54 -2.00
C GLU A 86 -8.93 5.76 -0.79
N LEU A 87 -8.01 4.83 -0.56
CA LEU A 87 -7.05 4.91 0.54
C LEU A 87 -5.78 5.67 0.18
N VAL A 88 -5.45 5.70 -1.10
CA VAL A 88 -4.23 6.33 -1.61
C VAL A 88 -4.54 7.21 -2.79
N THR A 89 -3.60 8.11 -3.11
CA THR A 89 -3.69 8.98 -4.28
C THR A 89 -2.32 9.04 -4.95
N LYS A 90 -2.34 9.23 -6.27
CA LYS A 90 -1.12 9.42 -7.04
C LYS A 90 -0.62 10.85 -6.87
N TYR A 91 0.69 11.04 -6.74
CA TYR A 91 1.30 12.37 -6.71
C TYR A 91 2.62 12.39 -7.49
N GLY A 92 3.15 13.59 -7.70
CA GLY A 92 4.42 13.80 -8.43
C GLY A 92 4.26 14.25 -9.87
#